data_ef3a9f4c080cbc22e94de51994dc7c68
#
_entry.id   ef3a9f4c080cbc22e94de51994dc7c68
#
_cell.length_a   1.000
_cell.length_b   1.000
_cell.length_c   1.000
_cell.angle_alpha   90.00
_cell.angle_beta   90.00
_cell.angle_gamma   90.00
#
_symmetry.space_group_name_H-M   'P 1'
#
loop_
_entity.id
_entity.type
_entity.pdbx_description
1 polymer ?
#
loop_
_entity_poly.entity_id
_entity_poly.type
_entity_poly.pdbx_seq_one_letter_code
_entity_poly.pdbx_strand_id
1 'polypeptide(L)'
;MKLKPAQFVGLPFAIATFIGFYLAYMKSSEYALYAAIPLIFLSVIFVMSPQINWWWYKRNPPDTPAVITHFLEKVPYYRLLSPSLKPKFRQRVALYMEGNQFMRPAPPQEDNRTRNDVPEDLKAAAAASVVQLTFGLEDFLLDKFENIIIYPQAFPSPQFPDRLHLSEVY
;
A
#
# COMPACT_ATOMS: atom_id res chain seq x y z
N MET A 1 -15.19 2.98 1.30
CA MET A 1 -13.89 2.84 1.98
C MET A 1 -13.81 1.42 2.50
N LYS A 2 -12.90 0.59 1.97
CA LYS A 2 -12.71 -0.78 2.47
C LYS A 2 -11.81 -0.72 3.70
N LEU A 3 -12.23 -1.33 4.80
CA LEU A 3 -11.40 -1.45 6.01
C LEU A 3 -10.19 -2.34 5.71
N LYS A 4 -9.01 -1.90 6.10
CA LYS A 4 -7.79 -2.71 6.01
C LYS A 4 -7.83 -3.85 7.04
N PRO A 5 -7.19 -4.99 6.79
CA PRO A 5 -7.20 -6.14 7.69
C PRO A 5 -6.84 -5.82 9.14
N ALA A 6 -5.79 -5.02 9.36
CA ALA A 6 -5.40 -4.59 10.71
C ALA A 6 -6.50 -3.77 11.43
N GLN A 7 -7.27 -2.96 10.70
CA GLN A 7 -8.41 -2.22 11.27
C GLN A 7 -9.52 -3.16 11.71
N PHE A 8 -9.74 -4.25 10.96
CA PHE A 8 -10.73 -5.26 11.30
C PHE A 8 -10.35 -5.99 12.59
N VAL A 9 -9.06 -6.34 12.74
CA VAL A 9 -8.52 -6.95 13.96
C VAL A 9 -8.56 -5.97 15.15
N GLY A 10 -8.30 -4.69 14.92
CA GLY A 10 -8.30 -3.65 15.96
C GLY A 10 -9.70 -3.26 16.45
N LEU A 11 -10.75 -3.46 15.65
CA LEU A 11 -12.11 -2.99 15.97
C LEU A 11 -12.65 -3.50 17.32
N PRO A 12 -12.58 -4.80 17.68
CA PRO A 12 -13.06 -5.28 18.96
C PRO A 12 -12.30 -4.66 20.15
N PHE A 13 -11.00 -4.41 20.01
CA PHE A 13 -10.21 -3.75 21.06
C PHE A 13 -10.57 -2.28 21.20
N ALA A 14 -10.85 -1.58 20.11
CA ALA A 14 -11.33 -0.20 20.14
C ALA A 14 -12.69 -0.11 20.85
N ILE A 15 -13.62 -1.01 20.57
CA ILE A 15 -14.92 -1.07 21.23
C ILE A 15 -14.75 -1.38 22.73
N ALA A 16 -13.91 -2.36 23.09
CA ALA A 16 -13.65 -2.71 24.48
C ALA A 16 -13.02 -1.54 25.27
N THR A 17 -12.08 -0.82 24.66
CA THR A 17 -11.47 0.39 25.24
C THR A 17 -12.52 1.47 25.49
N PHE A 18 -13.39 1.72 24.51
CA PHE A 18 -14.46 2.71 24.64
C PHE A 18 -15.44 2.35 25.76
N ILE A 19 -15.88 1.08 25.85
CA ILE A 19 -16.76 0.59 26.91
C ILE A 19 -16.07 0.73 28.28
N GLY A 20 -14.80 0.38 28.40
CA GLY A 20 -14.05 0.51 29.64
C GLY A 20 -13.97 1.96 30.14
N PHE A 21 -13.67 2.91 29.26
CA PHE A 21 -13.68 4.34 29.62
C PHE A 21 -15.08 4.86 29.97
N TYR A 22 -16.11 4.42 29.25
CA TYR A 22 -17.47 4.77 29.55
C TYR A 22 -17.90 4.29 30.95
N LEU A 23 -17.56 3.06 31.33
CA LEU A 23 -17.81 2.51 32.64
C LEU A 23 -17.01 3.22 33.74
N ALA A 24 -15.76 3.60 33.46
CA ALA A 24 -14.94 4.38 34.37
C ALA A 24 -15.55 5.75 34.67
N TYR A 25 -16.12 6.39 33.64
CA TYR A 25 -16.80 7.68 33.81
C TYR A 25 -18.11 7.56 34.60
N MET A 26 -18.92 6.52 34.31
CA MET A 26 -20.28 6.39 34.87
C MET A 26 -20.34 5.71 36.26
N LYS A 27 -19.40 4.78 36.54
CA LYS A 27 -19.49 3.96 37.76
C LYS A 27 -18.37 4.20 38.76
N SER A 28 -17.11 3.92 38.35
CA SER A 28 -15.95 4.05 39.23
C SER A 28 -14.66 4.11 38.41
N SER A 29 -13.69 4.89 38.90
CA SER A 29 -12.37 5.00 38.28
C SER A 29 -11.59 3.68 38.17
N GLU A 30 -11.94 2.67 38.94
CA GLU A 30 -11.32 1.33 38.88
C GLU A 30 -11.51 0.68 37.50
N TYR A 31 -12.60 0.98 36.79
CA TYR A 31 -12.84 0.49 35.44
C TYR A 31 -11.86 1.05 34.40
N ALA A 32 -11.15 2.14 34.70
CA ALA A 32 -10.13 2.68 33.83
C ALA A 32 -8.97 1.68 33.62
N LEU A 33 -8.66 0.87 34.63
CA LEU A 33 -7.64 -0.18 34.52
C LEU A 33 -8.03 -1.25 33.50
N TYR A 34 -9.33 -1.60 33.44
CA TYR A 34 -9.82 -2.56 32.44
C TYR A 34 -9.81 -1.99 31.02
N ALA A 35 -9.88 -0.67 30.85
CA ALA A 35 -9.73 -0.02 29.55
C ALA A 35 -8.27 0.02 29.08
N ALA A 36 -7.30 0.02 30.01
CA ALA A 36 -5.88 0.09 29.69
C ALA A 36 -5.40 -1.16 28.91
N ILE A 37 -5.91 -2.35 29.25
CA ILE A 37 -5.50 -3.60 28.61
C ILE A 37 -5.84 -3.59 27.11
N PRO A 38 -7.11 -3.40 26.66
CA PRO A 38 -7.42 -3.37 25.25
C PRO A 38 -6.77 -2.17 24.52
N LEU A 39 -6.50 -1.06 25.21
CA LEU A 39 -5.79 0.08 24.65
C LEU A 39 -4.34 -0.29 24.30
N ILE A 40 -3.65 -1.06 25.16
CA ILE A 40 -2.31 -1.55 24.86
C ILE A 40 -2.32 -2.45 23.62
N PHE A 41 -3.28 -3.39 23.55
CA PHE A 41 -3.42 -4.26 22.35
C PHE A 41 -3.71 -3.44 21.09
N LEU A 42 -4.58 -2.44 21.18
CA LEU A 42 -4.86 -1.54 20.06
C LEU A 42 -3.60 -0.79 19.59
N SER A 43 -2.78 -0.32 20.53
CA SER A 43 -1.51 0.35 20.22
C SER A 43 -0.54 -0.59 19.52
N VAL A 44 -0.42 -1.83 19.98
CA VAL A 44 0.43 -2.86 19.34
C VAL A 44 -0.09 -3.16 17.92
N ILE A 45 -1.39 -3.37 17.76
CA ILE A 45 -2.01 -3.61 16.44
C ILE A 45 -1.78 -2.41 15.50
N PHE A 46 -1.86 -1.19 16.02
CA PHE A 46 -1.60 0.02 15.23
C PHE A 46 -0.15 0.07 14.74
N VAL A 47 0.82 -0.16 15.61
CA VAL A 47 2.25 -0.20 15.25
C VAL A 47 2.55 -1.33 14.27
N MET A 48 1.95 -2.52 14.48
CA MET A 48 2.13 -3.68 13.61
C MET A 48 1.19 -3.71 12.40
N SER A 49 0.39 -2.68 12.19
CA SER A 49 -0.61 -2.66 11.10
C SER A 49 -0.03 -2.92 9.71
N PRO A 50 1.17 -2.40 9.34
CA PRO A 50 1.76 -2.70 8.04
C PRO A 50 2.05 -4.20 7.87
N GLN A 51 2.65 -4.83 8.90
CA GLN A 51 3.01 -6.25 8.90
C GLN A 51 1.76 -7.14 8.85
N ILE A 52 0.71 -6.81 9.64
CA ILE A 52 -0.56 -7.54 9.66
C ILE A 52 -1.24 -7.47 8.31
N ASN A 53 -1.36 -6.27 7.73
CA ASN A 53 -1.96 -6.07 6.40
C ASN A 53 -1.17 -6.85 5.34
N TRP A 54 0.15 -6.74 5.38
CA TRP A 54 1.04 -7.41 4.46
C TRP A 54 0.92 -8.94 4.53
N TRP A 55 0.97 -9.52 5.73
CA TRP A 55 0.79 -10.94 5.94
C TRP A 55 -0.57 -11.44 5.42
N TRP A 56 -1.63 -10.64 5.63
CA TRP A 56 -2.95 -10.94 5.11
C TRP A 56 -2.99 -10.94 3.59
N TYR A 57 -2.46 -9.89 2.96
CA TYR A 57 -2.46 -9.77 1.49
C TYR A 57 -1.58 -10.81 0.81
N LYS A 58 -0.50 -11.25 1.41
CA LYS A 58 0.29 -12.39 0.90
C LYS A 58 -0.55 -13.67 0.82
N ARG A 59 -1.45 -13.90 1.78
CA ARG A 59 -2.32 -15.08 1.81
C ARG A 59 -3.61 -14.91 1.01
N ASN A 60 -4.12 -13.69 0.94
CA ASN A 60 -5.36 -13.32 0.26
C ASN A 60 -5.05 -12.18 -0.72
N PRO A 61 -4.35 -12.46 -1.83
CA PRO A 61 -4.01 -11.43 -2.79
C PRO A 61 -5.28 -10.77 -3.31
N PRO A 62 -5.29 -9.43 -3.43
CA PRO A 62 -6.44 -8.72 -3.93
C PRO A 62 -6.74 -9.12 -5.37
N ASP A 63 -8.02 -9.21 -5.70
CA ASP A 63 -8.44 -9.42 -7.08
C ASP A 63 -7.96 -8.27 -7.96
N THR A 64 -7.39 -8.63 -9.10
CA THR A 64 -6.93 -7.62 -10.06
C THR A 64 -8.16 -7.04 -10.78
N PRO A 65 -8.44 -5.73 -10.66
CA PRO A 65 -9.54 -5.10 -11.39
C PRO A 65 -9.45 -5.35 -12.90
N ALA A 66 -10.59 -5.49 -13.56
CA ALA A 66 -10.64 -5.77 -15.01
C ALA A 66 -9.88 -4.71 -15.84
N VAL A 67 -9.91 -3.45 -15.40
CA VAL A 67 -9.17 -2.33 -16.04
C VAL A 67 -7.67 -2.60 -16.03
N ILE A 68 -7.12 -3.05 -14.90
CA ILE A 68 -5.70 -3.37 -14.78
C ILE A 68 -5.36 -4.59 -15.64
N THR A 69 -6.21 -5.61 -15.65
CA THR A 69 -6.01 -6.81 -16.50
C THR A 69 -5.93 -6.41 -17.98
N HIS A 70 -6.87 -5.58 -18.43
CA HIS A 70 -6.87 -5.08 -19.81
C HIS A 70 -5.63 -4.25 -20.15
N PHE A 71 -5.15 -3.44 -19.19
CA PHE A 71 -3.90 -2.70 -19.34
C PHE A 71 -2.70 -3.65 -19.46
N LEU A 72 -2.60 -4.67 -18.60
CA LEU A 72 -1.51 -5.64 -18.62
C LEU A 72 -1.43 -6.42 -19.95
N GLU A 73 -2.55 -6.65 -20.62
CA GLU A 73 -2.57 -7.28 -21.94
C GLU A 73 -1.82 -6.45 -23.00
N LYS A 74 -1.62 -5.16 -22.78
CA LYS A 74 -0.81 -4.29 -23.64
C LYS A 74 0.68 -4.35 -23.32
N VAL A 75 1.07 -4.86 -22.14
CA VAL A 75 2.47 -4.97 -21.71
C VAL A 75 3.14 -6.13 -22.48
N PRO A 76 4.21 -5.88 -23.24
CA PRO A 76 4.86 -6.91 -24.05
C PRO A 76 5.32 -8.13 -23.24
N TYR A 77 5.91 -7.90 -22.08
CA TYR A 77 6.36 -8.97 -21.19
C TYR A 77 5.21 -9.87 -20.74
N TYR A 78 4.08 -9.28 -20.32
CA TYR A 78 2.90 -10.04 -19.88
C TYR A 78 2.33 -10.89 -21.01
N ARG A 79 2.36 -10.40 -22.24
CA ARG A 79 1.88 -11.14 -23.42
C ARG A 79 2.71 -12.39 -23.68
N LEU A 80 4.04 -12.32 -23.45
CA LEU A 80 4.97 -13.42 -23.65
C LEU A 80 4.92 -14.48 -22.54
N LEU A 81 4.29 -14.17 -21.39
CA LEU A 81 4.14 -15.13 -20.30
C LEU A 81 3.21 -16.30 -20.71
N SER A 82 3.59 -17.49 -20.25
CA SER A 82 2.71 -18.66 -20.37
C SER A 82 1.38 -18.45 -19.62
N PRO A 83 0.28 -19.06 -20.05
CA PRO A 83 -1.03 -18.93 -19.40
C PRO A 83 -1.00 -19.25 -17.91
N SER A 84 -0.14 -20.16 -17.47
CA SER A 84 0.04 -20.55 -16.06
C SER A 84 0.71 -19.46 -15.21
N LEU A 85 1.55 -18.62 -15.81
CA LEU A 85 2.29 -17.55 -15.12
C LEU A 85 1.54 -16.22 -15.08
N LYS A 86 0.59 -15.98 -15.98
CA LYS A 86 -0.21 -14.75 -16.03
C LYS A 86 -0.96 -14.46 -14.74
N PRO A 87 -1.65 -15.42 -14.08
CA PRO A 87 -2.28 -15.17 -12.79
C PRO A 87 -1.28 -14.72 -11.72
N LYS A 88 -0.11 -15.38 -11.63
CA LYS A 88 0.94 -15.02 -10.69
C LYS A 88 1.46 -13.60 -10.93
N PHE A 89 1.63 -13.20 -12.18
CA PHE A 89 2.05 -11.84 -12.51
C PHE A 89 1.01 -10.81 -12.09
N ARG A 90 -0.26 -11.03 -12.40
CA ARG A 90 -1.37 -10.14 -11.99
C ARG A 90 -1.45 -9.98 -10.48
N GLN A 91 -1.37 -11.09 -9.74
CA GLN A 91 -1.38 -11.06 -8.28
C GLN A 91 -0.21 -10.24 -7.72
N ARG A 92 0.99 -10.41 -8.27
CA ARG A 92 2.17 -9.63 -7.84
C ARG A 92 2.02 -8.14 -8.13
N VAL A 93 1.47 -7.78 -9.30
CA VAL A 93 1.17 -6.38 -9.63
C VAL A 93 0.15 -5.80 -8.66
N ALA A 94 -0.94 -6.52 -8.38
CA ALA A 94 -1.95 -6.07 -7.42
C ALA A 94 -1.38 -5.91 -6.00
N LEU A 95 -0.54 -6.85 -5.55
CA LEU A 95 0.14 -6.77 -4.26
C LEU A 95 1.10 -5.58 -4.20
N TYR A 96 1.86 -5.34 -5.26
CA TYR A 96 2.78 -4.21 -5.34
C TYR A 96 2.04 -2.87 -5.29
N MET A 97 0.89 -2.77 -5.96
CA MET A 97 0.04 -1.58 -5.93
C MET A 97 -0.57 -1.33 -4.55
N GLU A 98 -0.92 -2.37 -3.81
CA GLU A 98 -1.51 -2.26 -2.46
C GLU A 98 -0.44 -1.97 -1.39
N GLY A 99 0.77 -2.50 -1.57
CA GLY A 99 1.87 -2.37 -0.62
C GLY A 99 2.63 -1.04 -0.70
N ASN A 100 2.51 -0.28 -1.79
CA ASN A 100 3.28 0.94 -2.04
C ASN A 100 2.38 2.17 -2.15
N GLN A 101 2.92 3.33 -1.78
CA GLN A 101 2.26 4.61 -1.96
C GLN A 101 2.73 5.25 -3.27
N PHE A 102 1.77 5.56 -4.14
CA PHE A 102 2.03 6.23 -5.40
C PHE A 102 1.69 7.70 -5.29
N MET A 103 2.64 8.54 -5.62
CA MET A 103 2.51 9.99 -5.53
C MET A 103 2.91 10.64 -6.86
N ARG A 104 2.38 11.81 -7.11
CA ARG A 104 2.88 12.72 -8.14
C ARG A 104 3.31 14.04 -7.49
N PRO A 105 4.36 14.72 -7.99
CA PRO A 105 4.71 16.03 -7.48
C PRO A 105 3.53 16.98 -7.68
N ALA A 106 3.17 17.71 -6.63
CA ALA A 106 2.18 18.79 -6.76
C ALA A 106 2.79 19.91 -7.61
N PRO A 107 2.05 20.46 -8.60
CA PRO A 107 2.44 21.70 -9.22
C PRO A 107 2.55 22.80 -8.16
N PRO A 108 3.42 23.79 -8.33
CA PRO A 108 3.62 24.85 -7.34
C PRO A 108 2.37 25.62 -6.91
N GLN A 109 1.27 25.45 -7.64
CA GLN A 109 0.02 26.18 -7.47
C GLN A 109 -1.16 25.29 -7.03
N GLU A 110 -0.98 23.98 -6.93
CA GLU A 110 -2.05 23.05 -6.50
C GLU A 110 -1.97 22.70 -5.02
N ASP A 111 -3.14 22.68 -4.39
CA ASP A 111 -3.33 22.27 -2.98
C ASP A 111 -2.74 20.85 -2.76
N ASN A 112 -2.07 20.64 -1.63
CA ASN A 112 -1.44 19.36 -1.21
C ASN A 112 -2.35 18.13 -1.28
N ARG A 113 -3.66 18.31 -1.50
CA ARG A 113 -4.66 17.22 -1.61
C ARG A 113 -4.55 16.38 -2.86
N THR A 114 -3.89 16.86 -3.92
CA THR A 114 -3.78 16.14 -5.20
C THR A 114 -2.57 15.22 -5.30
N ARG A 115 -1.65 15.26 -4.32
CA ARG A 115 -0.40 14.47 -4.34
C ARG A 115 -0.59 12.95 -4.44
N ASN A 116 -1.70 12.42 -3.94
CA ASN A 116 -1.95 10.97 -3.91
C ASN A 116 -2.91 10.51 -5.02
N ASP A 117 -3.34 11.41 -5.90
CA ASP A 117 -4.24 11.09 -7.00
C ASP A 117 -3.46 10.73 -8.27
N VAL A 118 -2.84 9.56 -8.23
CA VAL A 118 -2.20 8.96 -9.41
C VAL A 118 -3.23 8.06 -10.10
N PRO A 119 -3.46 8.21 -11.42
CA PRO A 119 -4.33 7.32 -12.19
C PRO A 119 -3.95 5.85 -12.05
N GLU A 120 -4.95 4.97 -11.98
CA GLU A 120 -4.74 3.53 -11.71
C GLU A 120 -3.92 2.84 -12.82
N ASP A 121 -4.03 3.29 -14.06
CA ASP A 121 -3.25 2.80 -15.19
C ASP A 121 -1.74 3.13 -15.04
N LEU A 122 -1.41 4.32 -14.54
CA LEU A 122 -0.02 4.70 -14.25
C LEU A 122 0.55 3.92 -13.06
N LYS A 123 -0.24 3.70 -12.02
CA LYS A 123 0.16 2.82 -10.90
C LYS A 123 0.43 1.41 -11.41
N ALA A 124 -0.47 0.88 -12.24
CA ALA A 124 -0.33 -0.45 -12.83
C ALA A 124 0.88 -0.54 -13.75
N ALA A 125 1.20 0.51 -14.51
CA ALA A 125 2.38 0.57 -15.37
C ALA A 125 3.66 0.50 -14.55
N ALA A 126 3.79 1.34 -13.53
CA ALA A 126 4.94 1.35 -12.63
C ALA A 126 5.08 0.00 -11.90
N ALA A 127 3.99 -0.51 -11.32
CA ALA A 127 3.99 -1.81 -10.66
C ALA A 127 4.36 -2.96 -11.60
N ALA A 128 3.84 -2.98 -12.83
CA ALA A 128 4.17 -4.00 -13.82
C ALA A 128 5.67 -3.99 -14.19
N SER A 129 6.27 -2.81 -14.29
CA SER A 129 7.70 -2.66 -14.61
C SER A 129 8.58 -3.25 -13.49
N VAL A 130 8.27 -2.96 -12.23
CA VAL A 130 9.00 -3.52 -11.08
C VAL A 130 8.79 -5.03 -10.97
N VAL A 131 7.54 -5.49 -11.11
CA VAL A 131 7.23 -6.93 -11.07
C VAL A 131 7.91 -7.67 -12.20
N GLN A 132 8.04 -7.09 -13.40
CA GLN A 132 8.78 -7.67 -14.50
C GLN A 132 10.24 -7.93 -14.12
N LEU A 133 10.91 -6.98 -13.48
CA LEU A 133 12.31 -7.11 -13.06
C LEU A 133 12.50 -8.15 -11.96
N THR A 134 11.51 -8.29 -11.08
CA THR A 134 11.58 -9.15 -9.89
C THR A 134 10.80 -10.47 -10.04
N PHE A 135 10.25 -10.76 -11.23
CA PHE A 135 9.31 -11.87 -11.41
C PHE A 135 9.90 -13.24 -11.08
N GLY A 136 11.20 -13.43 -11.31
CA GLY A 136 11.94 -14.65 -11.00
C GLY A 136 12.32 -14.81 -9.52
N LEU A 137 12.18 -13.74 -8.70
CA LEU A 137 12.58 -13.75 -7.30
C LEU A 137 11.42 -14.23 -6.42
N GLU A 138 11.73 -14.88 -5.28
CA GLU A 138 10.75 -15.20 -4.24
C GLU A 138 10.29 -13.92 -3.55
N ASP A 139 11.24 -13.11 -3.09
CA ASP A 139 11.01 -11.78 -2.54
C ASP A 139 11.01 -10.76 -3.68
N PHE A 140 9.82 -10.53 -4.22
CA PHE A 140 9.61 -9.62 -5.35
C PHE A 140 9.26 -8.19 -4.92
N LEU A 141 9.01 -7.98 -3.64
CA LEU A 141 8.72 -6.67 -3.09
C LEU A 141 10.00 -6.05 -2.57
N LEU A 142 10.25 -4.88 -3.06
CA LEU A 142 11.37 -4.09 -2.63
C LEU A 142 10.96 -3.37 -1.33
N ASP A 143 11.07 -4.06 -0.19
CA ASP A 143 10.62 -3.58 1.13
C ASP A 143 11.21 -2.22 1.56
N LYS A 144 12.26 -1.77 0.87
CA LYS A 144 12.91 -0.48 1.14
C LYS A 144 12.25 0.71 0.44
N PHE A 145 11.38 0.46 -0.52
CA PHE A 145 10.75 1.49 -1.34
C PHE A 145 9.26 1.56 -1.04
N GLU A 146 8.88 2.38 -0.09
CA GLU A 146 7.47 2.57 0.29
C GLU A 146 6.77 3.59 -0.62
N ASN A 147 7.51 4.55 -1.14
CA ASN A 147 6.99 5.68 -1.90
C ASN A 147 7.50 5.65 -3.33
N ILE A 148 6.58 5.70 -4.28
CA ILE A 148 6.86 5.75 -5.71
C ILE A 148 6.35 7.09 -6.23
N ILE A 149 7.27 7.93 -6.66
CA ILE A 149 6.94 9.25 -7.21
C ILE A 149 6.94 9.14 -8.74
N ILE A 150 5.79 9.41 -9.35
CA ILE A 150 5.63 9.39 -10.80
C ILE A 150 5.64 10.82 -11.33
N TYR A 151 6.67 11.17 -12.08
CA TYR A 151 6.80 12.46 -12.73
C TYR A 151 6.15 12.44 -14.11
N PRO A 152 5.37 13.48 -14.48
CA PRO A 152 4.75 13.57 -15.80
C PRO A 152 5.76 13.84 -16.93
N GLN A 153 6.95 14.33 -16.56
CA GLN A 153 8.03 14.68 -17.49
C GLN A 153 9.37 14.31 -16.86
N ALA A 154 10.44 14.34 -17.67
CA ALA A 154 11.80 14.21 -17.17
C ALA A 154 12.08 15.28 -16.09
N PHE A 155 12.72 14.89 -15.00
CA PHE A 155 12.93 15.72 -13.82
C PHE A 155 14.43 15.87 -13.52
N PRO A 156 14.85 17.00 -12.91
CA PRO A 156 16.20 17.14 -12.41
C PRO A 156 16.41 16.27 -11.18
N SER A 157 17.50 15.51 -11.16
CA SER A 157 17.88 14.76 -9.96
C SER A 157 18.39 15.71 -8.88
N PRO A 158 18.04 15.47 -7.59
CA PRO A 158 18.68 16.18 -6.48
C PRO A 158 20.21 15.95 -6.42
N GLN A 159 20.69 14.80 -6.90
CA GLN A 159 22.12 14.49 -6.94
C GLN A 159 22.83 15.10 -8.16
N PHE A 160 22.10 15.24 -9.28
CA PHE A 160 22.63 15.77 -10.55
C PHE A 160 21.66 16.80 -11.14
N PRO A 161 21.58 18.01 -10.56
CA PRO A 161 20.58 19.01 -10.94
C PRO A 161 20.71 19.51 -12.39
N ASP A 162 21.87 19.35 -12.99
CA ASP A 162 22.15 19.76 -14.37
C ASP A 162 21.68 18.73 -15.41
N ARG A 163 21.15 17.58 -14.98
CA ARG A 163 20.70 16.51 -15.87
C ARG A 163 19.24 16.19 -15.64
N LEU A 164 18.53 15.98 -16.74
CA LEU A 164 17.15 15.48 -16.70
C LEU A 164 17.15 13.95 -16.72
N HIS A 165 16.47 13.35 -15.77
CA HIS A 165 16.33 11.91 -15.62
C HIS A 165 14.91 11.47 -15.97
N LEU A 166 14.77 10.29 -16.56
CA LEU A 166 13.49 9.63 -16.81
C LEU A 166 13.08 8.74 -15.64
N SER A 167 14.08 8.23 -14.90
CA SER A 167 13.86 7.43 -13.69
C SER A 167 15.06 7.53 -12.78
N GLU A 168 14.85 7.51 -11.47
CA GLU A 168 15.88 7.50 -10.46
C GLU A 168 15.40 6.73 -9.23
N VAL A 169 16.34 6.08 -8.51
CA VAL A 169 16.08 5.34 -7.27
C VAL A 169 16.94 5.94 -6.17
N TYR A 170 16.33 6.26 -5.03
CA TYR A 170 17.01 6.80 -3.85
C TYR A 170 17.00 5.79 -2.70
#